data_a1f6c77d5e512bb197ac6e371a9d0631
#
_entry.id   a1f6c77d5e512bb197ac6e371a9d0631
#
_cell.length_a   1.000
_cell.length_b   1.000
_cell.length_c   1.000
_cell.angle_alpha   90.00
_cell.angle_beta   90.00
_cell.angle_gamma   90.00
#
_symmetry.space_group_name_H-M   'P 1'
#
loop_
_entity.id
_entity.type
_entity.pdbx_description
1 polymer ?
#
loop_
_entity_poly.entity_id
_entity_poly.type
_entity_poly.pdbx_seq_one_letter_code
_entity_poly.pdbx_strand_id
1 'polypeptide(L)'
;MAFTGYGEQSKRQRQLLHKAFGIPVIPSYHPLLQSGTHTFLRRLIADPSDYATQVKRYAGGLTLSVVYGYEPVGANDEFLDLAEECVNILSQKIASGGGIWPVDIFPSLRHIPLWMPGSGFKRNAIIWKHRMEEFVDRPYEFVKNSMVCLST
;
A
#
# COMPACT_ATOMS: atom_id res chain seq x y z
N MET A 1 -3.14 10.83 2.41
CA MET A 1 -3.95 11.34 3.53
C MET A 1 -3.24 11.22 4.87
N ALA A 2 -2.66 10.10 5.22
CA ALA A 2 -2.03 9.90 6.54
C ALA A 2 -0.96 10.95 6.89
N PHE A 3 -0.25 11.46 5.90
CA PHE A 3 0.84 12.44 6.07
C PHE A 3 0.53 13.81 5.45
N THR A 4 -0.72 14.06 5.04
CA THR A 4 -1.13 15.35 4.47
C THR A 4 -1.69 16.24 5.58
N GLY A 5 -1.16 17.45 5.72
CA GLY A 5 -1.68 18.43 6.67
C GLY A 5 -3.16 18.75 6.45
N TYR A 6 -3.84 19.25 7.48
CA TYR A 6 -5.25 19.62 7.38
C TYR A 6 -5.42 20.85 6.49
N GLY A 7 -6.12 20.70 5.36
CA GLY A 7 -6.34 21.76 4.37
C GLY A 7 -7.33 21.33 3.28
N GLU A 8 -7.52 22.19 2.28
CA GLU A 8 -8.46 21.95 1.17
C GLU A 8 -8.15 20.66 0.38
N GLN A 9 -6.87 20.33 0.21
CA GLN A 9 -6.45 19.09 -0.43
C GLN A 9 -6.90 17.88 0.37
N SER A 10 -6.72 17.89 1.69
CA SER A 10 -7.16 16.81 2.59
C SER A 10 -8.69 16.66 2.58
N LYS A 11 -9.44 17.75 2.52
CA LYS A 11 -10.91 17.73 2.41
C LYS A 11 -11.36 17.08 1.10
N ARG A 12 -10.78 17.46 -0.03
CA ARG A 12 -11.07 16.87 -1.35
C ARG A 12 -10.79 15.37 -1.36
N GLN A 13 -9.66 14.95 -0.84
CA GLN A 13 -9.30 13.53 -0.75
C GLN A 13 -10.30 12.74 0.10
N ARG A 14 -10.75 13.28 1.26
CA ARG A 14 -11.77 12.66 2.09
C ARG A 14 -13.12 12.56 1.37
N GLN A 15 -13.52 13.59 0.65
CA GLN A 15 -14.77 13.56 -0.13
C GLN A 15 -14.74 12.49 -1.22
N LEU A 16 -13.61 12.33 -1.92
CA LEU A 16 -13.45 11.26 -2.92
C LEU A 16 -13.52 9.88 -2.28
N LEU A 17 -12.82 9.67 -1.16
CA LEU A 17 -12.87 8.41 -0.42
C LEU A 17 -14.28 8.12 0.09
N HIS A 18 -15.00 9.12 0.61
CA HIS A 18 -16.36 8.95 1.07
C HIS A 18 -17.33 8.58 -0.07
N LYS A 19 -17.12 9.13 -1.28
CA LYS A 19 -17.90 8.74 -2.45
C LYS A 19 -17.63 7.31 -2.89
N ALA A 20 -16.38 6.86 -2.84
CA ALA A 20 -15.99 5.52 -3.27
C ALA A 20 -16.29 4.45 -2.22
N PHE A 21 -16.10 4.75 -0.93
CA PHE A 21 -16.14 3.78 0.18
C PHE A 21 -17.14 4.15 1.28
N GLY A 22 -18.05 5.08 1.01
CA GLY A 22 -19.09 5.47 1.96
C GLY A 22 -20.12 4.37 2.18
N ILE A 23 -20.86 4.45 3.30
CA ILE A 23 -21.86 3.46 3.69
C ILE A 23 -22.82 3.04 2.56
N PRO A 24 -23.31 3.95 1.68
CA PRO A 24 -24.22 3.57 0.59
C PRO A 24 -23.60 2.66 -0.47
N VAL A 25 -22.27 2.68 -0.60
CA VAL A 25 -21.53 1.92 -1.63
C VAL A 25 -21.08 0.54 -1.13
N ILE A 26 -20.99 0.35 0.19
CA ILE A 26 -20.54 -0.91 0.80
C ILE A 26 -21.29 -2.15 0.28
N PRO A 27 -22.63 -2.14 0.09
CA PRO A 27 -23.34 -3.30 -0.42
C PRO A 27 -22.86 -3.78 -1.81
N SER A 28 -22.35 -2.89 -2.64
CA SER A 28 -21.82 -3.27 -3.97
C SER A 28 -20.55 -4.12 -3.89
N TYR A 29 -19.82 -4.03 -2.80
CA TYR A 29 -18.61 -4.81 -2.58
C TYR A 29 -18.86 -6.18 -1.91
N HIS A 30 -20.08 -6.46 -1.41
CA HIS A 30 -20.38 -7.71 -0.71
C HIS A 30 -20.02 -8.98 -1.52
N PRO A 31 -20.34 -9.09 -2.83
CA PRO A 31 -19.99 -10.29 -3.59
C PRO A 31 -18.46 -10.53 -3.65
N LEU A 32 -17.69 -9.44 -3.86
CA LEU A 32 -16.23 -9.48 -3.87
C LEU A 32 -15.67 -9.89 -2.51
N LEU A 33 -16.19 -9.30 -1.43
CA LEU A 33 -15.82 -9.62 -0.05
C LEU A 33 -16.10 -11.10 0.27
N GLN A 34 -17.26 -11.62 -0.11
CA GLN A 34 -17.62 -13.02 0.08
C GLN A 34 -16.67 -13.96 -0.66
N SER A 35 -16.43 -13.72 -1.94
CA SER A 35 -15.53 -14.53 -2.74
C SER A 35 -14.12 -14.56 -2.15
N GLY A 36 -13.58 -13.37 -1.81
CA GLY A 36 -12.28 -13.25 -1.17
C GLY A 36 -12.20 -13.98 0.18
N THR A 37 -13.25 -13.86 1.00
CA THR A 37 -13.33 -14.55 2.30
C THR A 37 -13.35 -16.07 2.13
N HIS A 38 -14.11 -16.60 1.18
CA HIS A 38 -14.12 -18.05 0.91
C HIS A 38 -12.73 -18.55 0.48
N THR A 39 -12.05 -17.81 -0.38
CA THR A 39 -10.69 -18.15 -0.82
C THR A 39 -9.72 -18.11 0.34
N PHE A 40 -9.79 -17.11 1.21
CA PHE A 40 -8.98 -16.99 2.42
C PHE A 40 -9.20 -18.17 3.36
N LEU A 41 -10.46 -18.52 3.67
CA LEU A 41 -10.78 -19.63 4.56
C LEU A 41 -10.29 -20.97 4.01
N ARG A 42 -10.40 -21.21 2.70
CA ARG A 42 -9.85 -22.43 2.07
C ARG A 42 -8.33 -22.55 2.24
N ARG A 43 -7.61 -21.43 2.06
CA ARG A 43 -6.16 -21.39 2.26
C ARG A 43 -5.79 -21.62 3.73
N LEU A 44 -6.52 -20.99 4.63
CA LEU A 44 -6.30 -21.15 6.07
C LEU A 44 -6.53 -22.58 6.58
N ILE A 45 -7.52 -23.27 6.03
CA ILE A 45 -7.77 -24.69 6.34
C ILE A 45 -6.65 -25.58 5.78
N ALA A 46 -6.15 -25.25 4.59
CA ALA A 46 -5.08 -26.03 3.95
C ALA A 46 -3.73 -25.88 4.66
N ASP A 47 -3.40 -24.68 5.14
CA ASP A 47 -2.18 -24.39 5.90
C ASP A 47 -2.45 -23.39 7.04
N PRO A 48 -2.81 -23.87 8.23
CA PRO A 48 -3.06 -23.01 9.39
C PRO A 48 -1.80 -22.41 10.00
N SER A 49 -0.62 -22.95 9.70
CA SER A 49 0.64 -22.56 10.36
C SER A 49 1.06 -21.14 10.00
N ASP A 50 0.76 -20.67 8.80
CA ASP A 50 1.12 -19.34 8.29
C ASP A 50 -0.07 -18.37 8.26
N TYR A 51 -0.96 -18.43 9.24
CA TYR A 51 -2.16 -17.63 9.29
C TYR A 51 -1.89 -16.11 9.22
N ALA A 52 -0.79 -15.64 9.82
CA ALA A 52 -0.47 -14.22 9.87
C ALA A 52 -0.16 -13.65 8.49
N THR A 53 0.62 -14.36 7.67
CA THR A 53 0.89 -13.99 6.27
C THR A 53 -0.38 -14.08 5.44
N GLN A 54 -1.19 -15.11 5.64
CA GLN A 54 -2.45 -15.29 4.91
C GLN A 54 -3.44 -14.16 5.19
N VAL A 55 -3.55 -13.68 6.45
CA VAL A 55 -4.39 -12.52 6.81
C VAL A 55 -3.89 -11.25 6.12
N LYS A 56 -2.58 -10.99 6.13
CA LYS A 56 -1.99 -9.83 5.44
C LYS A 56 -2.27 -9.86 3.94
N ARG A 57 -2.05 -11.01 3.31
CA ARG A 57 -2.31 -11.21 1.88
C ARG A 57 -3.78 -11.07 1.53
N TYR A 58 -4.67 -11.58 2.35
CA TYR A 58 -6.11 -11.39 2.19
C TYR A 58 -6.48 -9.91 2.24
N ALA A 59 -6.02 -9.19 3.26
CA ALA A 59 -6.32 -7.76 3.41
C ALA A 59 -5.72 -6.92 2.27
N GLY A 60 -4.47 -7.19 1.87
CA GLY A 60 -3.81 -6.53 0.74
C GLY A 60 -4.50 -6.83 -0.59
N GLY A 61 -4.82 -8.09 -0.85
CA GLY A 61 -5.51 -8.53 -2.06
C GLY A 61 -6.91 -7.92 -2.18
N LEU A 62 -7.65 -7.88 -1.08
CA LEU A 62 -8.95 -7.24 -1.02
C LEU A 62 -8.86 -5.74 -1.36
N THR A 63 -7.85 -5.07 -0.83
CA THR A 63 -7.62 -3.64 -1.12
C THR A 63 -7.31 -3.43 -2.60
N LEU A 64 -6.44 -4.25 -3.19
CA LEU A 64 -6.12 -4.18 -4.62
C LEU A 64 -7.36 -4.43 -5.49
N SER A 65 -8.19 -5.39 -5.11
CA SER A 65 -9.41 -5.71 -5.85
C SER A 65 -10.45 -4.59 -5.78
N VAL A 66 -10.64 -3.99 -4.60
CA VAL A 66 -11.64 -2.92 -4.42
C VAL A 66 -11.18 -1.60 -5.04
N VAL A 67 -9.89 -1.26 -4.94
CA VAL A 67 -9.35 0.04 -5.40
C VAL A 67 -9.01 0.02 -6.88
N TYR A 68 -8.42 -1.07 -7.34
CA TYR A 68 -7.86 -1.18 -8.70
C TYR A 68 -8.59 -2.21 -9.58
N GLY A 69 -9.56 -2.96 -9.05
CA GLY A 69 -10.18 -4.06 -9.77
C GLY A 69 -9.21 -5.19 -10.12
N TYR A 70 -8.07 -5.25 -9.42
CA TYR A 70 -7.04 -6.25 -9.65
C TYR A 70 -7.26 -7.45 -8.73
N GLU A 71 -7.40 -8.65 -9.30
CA GLU A 71 -7.50 -9.89 -8.55
C GLU A 71 -6.12 -10.55 -8.45
N PRO A 72 -5.52 -10.64 -7.24
CA PRO A 72 -4.22 -11.27 -7.07
C PRO A 72 -4.25 -12.76 -7.42
N VAL A 73 -3.30 -13.18 -8.25
CA VAL A 73 -3.21 -14.56 -8.75
C VAL A 73 -2.11 -15.33 -8.02
N GLY A 74 -2.51 -16.29 -7.20
CA GLY A 74 -1.57 -17.22 -6.57
C GLY A 74 -0.93 -16.71 -5.28
N ALA A 75 0.17 -17.37 -4.89
CA ALA A 75 0.90 -17.09 -3.66
C ALA A 75 1.99 -16.03 -3.84
N ASN A 76 2.53 -15.87 -5.04
CA ASN A 76 3.61 -14.93 -5.36
C ASN A 76 3.09 -13.89 -6.37
N ASP A 77 2.20 -13.03 -5.92
CA ASP A 77 1.66 -11.95 -6.73
C ASP A 77 2.49 -10.69 -6.56
N GLU A 78 2.98 -10.14 -7.67
CA GLU A 78 3.93 -9.04 -7.70
C GLU A 78 3.41 -7.75 -7.06
N PHE A 79 2.12 -7.43 -7.29
CA PHE A 79 1.52 -6.23 -6.67
C PHE A 79 1.26 -6.44 -5.18
N LEU A 80 0.95 -7.67 -4.78
CA LEU A 80 0.73 -8.01 -3.40
C LEU A 80 2.05 -7.97 -2.61
N ASP A 81 3.12 -8.53 -3.18
CA ASP A 81 4.45 -8.51 -2.58
C ASP A 81 4.97 -7.06 -2.45
N LEU A 82 4.75 -6.23 -3.47
CA LEU A 82 5.09 -4.80 -3.43
C LEU A 82 4.26 -4.05 -2.37
N ALA A 83 2.98 -4.37 -2.23
CA ALA A 83 2.12 -3.79 -1.20
C ALA A 83 2.61 -4.17 0.21
N GLU A 84 2.94 -5.45 0.43
CA GLU A 84 3.49 -5.93 1.70
C GLU A 84 4.82 -5.24 2.05
N GLU A 85 5.72 -5.11 1.08
CA GLU A 85 6.99 -4.40 1.25
C GLU A 85 6.75 -2.93 1.67
N CYS A 86 5.87 -2.23 0.96
CA CYS A 86 5.55 -0.83 1.26
C CYS A 86 4.89 -0.65 2.63
N VAL A 87 3.94 -1.51 3.00
CA VAL A 87 3.32 -1.49 4.34
C VAL A 87 4.38 -1.76 5.40
N ASN A 88 5.30 -2.70 5.17
CA ASN A 88 6.38 -3.00 6.11
C ASN A 88 7.36 -1.82 6.26
N ILE A 89 7.72 -1.15 5.16
CA ILE A 89 8.53 0.07 5.21
C ILE A 89 7.81 1.16 6.03
N LEU A 90 6.54 1.40 5.76
CA LEU A 90 5.76 2.41 6.48
C LEU A 90 5.64 2.09 7.96
N SER A 91 5.26 0.86 8.29
CA SER A 91 4.98 0.46 9.67
C SER A 91 6.26 0.27 10.49
N GLN A 92 7.24 -0.47 9.94
CA GLN A 92 8.44 -0.88 10.68
C GLN A 92 9.59 0.11 10.59
N LYS A 93 9.73 0.81 9.46
CA LYS A 93 10.89 1.69 9.24
C LYS A 93 10.57 3.16 9.45
N ILE A 94 9.36 3.59 9.12
CA ILE A 94 8.98 5.00 9.21
C ILE A 94 8.15 5.28 10.46
N ALA A 95 7.04 4.58 10.67
CA ALA A 95 6.10 4.88 11.75
C ALA A 95 6.49 4.27 13.09
N SER A 96 6.94 3.01 13.13
CA SER A 96 7.37 2.35 14.37
C SER A 96 8.88 2.48 14.60
N GLY A 97 9.55 3.17 13.72
CA GLY A 97 10.99 3.39 13.77
C GLY A 97 11.49 4.02 15.05
N GLY A 98 10.79 3.76 16.17
CA GLY A 98 11.19 3.92 17.59
C GLY A 98 12.15 5.04 17.89
N GLY A 99 12.46 5.83 16.94
CA GLY A 99 13.52 6.79 17.00
C GLY A 99 13.15 8.08 16.29
N ILE A 100 13.38 9.12 16.98
CA ILE A 100 13.61 10.42 16.41
C ILE A 100 14.71 10.24 15.36
N TRP A 101 14.38 10.42 14.10
CA TRP A 101 15.40 10.37 13.05
C TRP A 101 16.43 11.48 13.31
N PRO A 102 17.73 11.23 13.15
CA PRO A 102 18.73 12.28 13.35
C PRO A 102 18.45 13.57 12.59
N VAL A 103 17.79 13.48 11.44
CA VAL A 103 17.39 14.63 10.61
C VAL A 103 16.26 15.47 11.26
N ASP A 104 15.47 14.90 12.15
CA ASP A 104 14.39 15.62 12.85
C ASP A 104 14.98 16.51 13.96
N ILE A 105 16.10 16.05 14.59
CA ILE A 105 16.82 16.82 15.60
C ILE A 105 17.75 17.85 14.92
N PHE A 106 18.44 17.41 13.87
CA PHE A 106 19.41 18.23 13.14
C PHE A 106 19.01 18.37 11.67
N PRO A 107 18.16 19.35 11.33
CA PRO A 107 17.69 19.57 9.94
C PRO A 107 18.83 19.77 8.94
N SER A 108 19.99 20.24 9.39
CA SER A 108 21.21 20.41 8.58
C SER A 108 21.70 19.11 7.94
N LEU A 109 21.41 17.94 8.55
CA LEU A 109 21.74 16.63 8.02
C LEU A 109 21.07 16.35 6.67
N ARG A 110 20.01 17.06 6.35
CA ARG A 110 19.34 17.01 5.06
C ARG A 110 20.25 17.41 3.90
N HIS A 111 21.29 18.22 4.15
CA HIS A 111 22.22 18.72 3.14
C HIS A 111 23.52 17.91 3.02
N ILE A 112 23.72 16.88 3.86
CA ILE A 112 24.91 16.03 3.80
C ILE A 112 24.97 15.29 2.44
N PRO A 113 26.14 15.27 1.76
CA PRO A 113 26.31 14.51 0.53
C PRO A 113 26.20 12.99 0.76
N LEU A 114 25.76 12.24 -0.25
CA LEU A 114 25.52 10.79 -0.16
C LEU A 114 26.83 9.97 0.07
N TRP A 115 27.99 10.52 -0.27
CA TRP A 115 29.29 9.87 -0.10
C TRP A 115 29.83 9.96 1.33
N MET A 116 29.25 10.83 2.17
CA MET A 116 29.73 11.05 3.54
C MET A 116 29.36 9.87 4.45
N PRO A 117 30.27 9.44 5.34
CA PRO A 117 29.95 8.45 6.37
C PRO A 117 28.77 8.95 7.22
N GLY A 118 27.78 8.09 7.48
CA GLY A 118 26.53 8.45 8.20
C GLY A 118 25.36 8.83 7.30
N SER A 119 25.54 8.93 5.96
CA SER A 119 24.46 9.23 5.00
C SER A 119 23.50 8.05 4.73
N GLY A 120 23.62 6.93 5.45
CA GLY A 120 22.80 5.73 5.25
C GLY A 120 21.30 5.99 5.29
N PHE A 121 20.83 6.89 6.14
CA PHE A 121 19.42 7.28 6.22
C PHE A 121 18.91 7.91 4.90
N LYS A 122 19.74 8.70 4.21
CA LYS A 122 19.39 9.31 2.91
C LYS A 122 19.28 8.26 1.80
N ARG A 123 20.21 7.29 1.77
CA ARG A 123 20.15 6.19 0.80
C ARG A 123 18.89 5.35 1.01
N ASN A 124 18.59 5.02 2.26
CA ASN A 124 17.36 4.31 2.59
C ASN A 124 16.12 5.12 2.20
N ALA A 125 16.10 6.42 2.47
CA ALA A 125 14.98 7.29 2.09
C ALA A 125 14.76 7.32 0.56
N ILE A 126 15.82 7.32 -0.25
CA ILE A 126 15.74 7.26 -1.72
C ILE A 126 15.14 5.91 -2.16
N ILE A 127 15.63 4.80 -1.59
CA ILE A 127 15.14 3.45 -1.90
C ILE A 127 13.65 3.34 -1.53
N TRP A 128 13.29 3.75 -0.32
CA TRP A 128 11.90 3.68 0.15
C TRP A 128 10.97 4.58 -0.66
N LYS A 129 11.44 5.77 -1.03
CA LYS A 129 10.70 6.66 -1.93
C LYS A 129 10.40 5.97 -3.26
N HIS A 130 11.40 5.38 -3.90
CA HIS A 130 11.24 4.66 -5.17
C HIS A 130 10.23 3.51 -5.04
N ARG A 131 10.33 2.70 -3.98
CA ARG A 131 9.35 1.62 -3.73
C ARG A 131 7.93 2.12 -3.53
N MET A 132 7.76 3.25 -2.83
CA MET A 132 6.45 3.88 -2.67
C MET A 132 5.89 4.43 -3.97
N GLU A 133 6.73 5.01 -4.82
CA GLU A 133 6.36 5.48 -6.16
C GLU A 133 5.94 4.29 -7.04
N GLU A 134 6.72 3.22 -7.09
CA GLU A 134 6.34 1.98 -7.79
C GLU A 134 4.99 1.42 -7.31
N PHE A 135 4.75 1.42 -6.00
CA PHE A 135 3.50 0.93 -5.43
C PHE A 135 2.28 1.74 -5.85
N VAL A 136 2.44 3.03 -6.08
CA VAL A 136 1.36 3.91 -6.55
C VAL A 136 1.19 3.81 -8.07
N ASP A 137 2.29 3.85 -8.80
CA ASP A 137 2.28 4.02 -10.26
C ASP A 137 1.94 2.71 -10.99
N ARG A 138 2.49 1.57 -10.56
CA ARG A 138 2.29 0.28 -11.26
C ARG A 138 0.83 -0.20 -11.28
N PRO A 139 0.08 -0.23 -10.16
CA PRO A 139 -1.33 -0.59 -10.20
C PRO A 139 -2.18 0.43 -10.98
N TYR A 140 -1.82 1.70 -10.92
CA TYR A 140 -2.49 2.75 -11.69
C TYR A 140 -2.32 2.55 -13.21
N GLU A 141 -1.10 2.30 -13.68
CA GLU A 141 -0.83 2.02 -15.10
C GLU A 141 -1.51 0.72 -15.54
N PHE A 142 -1.59 -0.29 -14.69
CA PHE A 142 -2.35 -1.52 -14.97
C PHE A 142 -3.82 -1.20 -15.26
N VAL A 143 -4.48 -0.43 -14.40
CA VAL A 143 -5.90 -0.05 -14.60
C VAL A 143 -6.07 0.77 -15.87
N LYS A 144 -5.21 1.76 -16.08
CA LYS A 144 -5.25 2.64 -17.25
C LYS A 144 -5.15 1.83 -18.55
N ASN A 145 -4.22 0.88 -18.62
CA ASN A 145 -4.06 0.02 -19.79
C ASN A 145 -5.24 -0.93 -19.98
N SER A 146 -5.80 -1.47 -18.89
CA SER A 146 -6.99 -2.32 -18.94
C SER A 146 -8.22 -1.55 -19.44
N MET A 147 -8.40 -0.29 -19.04
CA MET A 147 -9.50 0.55 -19.51
C MET A 147 -9.38 0.90 -21.00
N VAL A 148 -8.17 1.12 -21.49
CA VAL A 148 -7.93 1.39 -22.93
C VAL A 148 -8.28 0.16 -23.75
N CYS A 149 -7.90 -1.05 -23.31
CA CYS A 149 -8.25 -2.30 -24.02
C CYS A 149 -9.75 -2.59 -24.06
N LEU A 150 -10.53 -2.11 -23.08
CA LEU A 150 -11.99 -2.31 -23.05
C LEU A 150 -12.75 -1.29 -23.93
N SER A 151 -12.09 -0.22 -24.39
CA SER A 151 -12.70 0.84 -25.19
C SER A 151 -12.44 0.67 -26.70
N THR A 152 -11.76 -0.40 -27.12
CA THR A 152 -11.50 -0.75 -28.52
C THR A 152 -12.31 -1.96 -28.92
#